data_192c2b4735a95107615a904e5f7c9c58
#
_entry.id   192c2b4735a95107615a904e5f7c9c58
#
_cell.length_a   1.000
_cell.length_b   1.000
_cell.length_c   1.000
_cell.angle_alpha   90.00
_cell.angle_beta   90.00
_cell.angle_gamma   90.00
#
_symmetry.space_group_name_H-M   'P 1'
#
loop_
_entity.id
_entity.type
_entity.pdbx_description
1 polymer ?
#
loop_
_entity_poly.entity_id
_entity_poly.type
_entity_poly.pdbx_seq_one_letter_code
_entity_poly.pdbx_strand_id
1 'polypeptide(L)'
;HAMGNSLGNFADYWQLFRQHPRLQGGFIWDWVDQGLEKTSAEGRRFWAYGGDFGDQINDRQFCINGLVFPDRSPHPALFEAKRCQQPFVASFDEGVLSVVSEYRFRSCDNERLHWELIDRSGVIVNGESELELGPMQGIGIPMPERVSNVTQRCWLNVWIQQIQASPWSAAGHETARWQFELGTAVEHEAESTSTEVSIEALEEMYEISVGAAQWSLSRRSGRLVSWRKSGEELLLTELADNFIRAPIDNDIGVSEVGRLDPQSWL
;
A
#
# COMPACT_ATOMS: atom_id res chain seq x y z
N HIS A 1 -2.27 -17.41 9.41
CA HIS A 1 -3.44 -16.61 9.79
C HIS A 1 -3.28 -15.18 9.26
N ALA A 2 -4.30 -14.66 8.58
CA ALA A 2 -4.30 -13.33 7.99
C ALA A 2 -4.79 -12.27 9.00
N MET A 3 -4.16 -12.20 10.17
CA MET A 3 -4.51 -11.24 11.23
C MET A 3 -3.31 -10.41 11.64
N GLY A 4 -3.55 -9.19 12.08
CA GLY A 4 -2.51 -8.25 12.45
C GLY A 4 -1.50 -8.07 11.30
N ASN A 5 -0.23 -8.34 11.56
CA ASN A 5 0.87 -8.23 10.57
C ASN A 5 1.20 -9.55 9.86
N SER A 6 0.37 -10.59 9.96
CA SER A 6 0.70 -11.95 9.52
C SER A 6 0.94 -12.08 8.02
N LEU A 7 0.44 -11.16 7.19
CA LEU A 7 0.73 -11.08 5.76
C LEU A 7 1.92 -10.16 5.43
N GLY A 8 2.59 -9.61 6.41
CA GLY A 8 3.87 -8.95 6.20
C GLY A 8 4.87 -9.92 5.55
N ASN A 9 5.67 -9.41 4.62
CA ASN A 9 6.65 -10.18 3.85
C ASN A 9 6.04 -11.31 2.98
N PHE A 10 4.75 -11.24 2.66
CA PHE A 10 4.11 -12.27 1.84
C PHE A 10 4.76 -12.40 0.45
N ALA A 11 5.22 -11.29 -0.10
CA ALA A 11 5.97 -11.25 -1.35
C ALA A 11 7.26 -12.10 -1.30
N ASP A 12 7.98 -12.12 -0.16
CA ASP A 12 9.21 -12.87 0.02
C ASP A 12 8.95 -14.38 -0.05
N TYR A 13 7.82 -14.85 0.54
CA TYR A 13 7.40 -16.24 0.38
C TYR A 13 7.17 -16.62 -1.07
N TRP A 14 6.46 -15.75 -1.83
CA TRP A 14 6.18 -16.00 -3.25
C TRP A 14 7.43 -15.97 -4.09
N GLN A 15 8.38 -15.09 -3.78
CA GLN A 15 9.69 -15.06 -4.42
C GLN A 15 10.45 -16.36 -4.20
N LEU A 16 10.48 -16.88 -2.97
CA LEU A 16 11.12 -18.16 -2.65
C LEU A 16 10.46 -19.34 -3.37
N PHE A 17 9.11 -19.35 -3.46
CA PHE A 17 8.39 -20.39 -4.21
C PHE A 17 8.78 -20.40 -5.70
N ARG A 18 8.98 -19.23 -6.29
CA ARG A 18 9.44 -19.11 -7.69
C ARG A 18 10.90 -19.53 -7.87
N GLN A 19 11.75 -19.28 -6.89
CA GLN A 19 13.19 -19.59 -6.96
C GLN A 19 13.52 -21.05 -6.70
N HIS A 20 12.71 -21.73 -5.90
CA HIS A 20 13.00 -23.08 -5.44
C HIS A 20 11.94 -24.09 -5.88
N PRO A 21 12.23 -24.96 -6.89
CA PRO A 21 11.24 -25.90 -7.43
C PRO A 21 10.63 -26.88 -6.43
N ARG A 22 11.28 -27.11 -5.30
CA ARG A 22 10.76 -27.97 -4.22
C ARG A 22 9.71 -27.28 -3.35
N LEU A 23 9.63 -25.94 -3.38
CA LEU A 23 8.64 -25.17 -2.68
C LEU A 23 7.41 -25.01 -3.57
N GLN A 24 6.30 -25.64 -3.18
CA GLN A 24 5.10 -25.73 -4.00
C GLN A 24 4.07 -24.62 -3.75
N GLY A 25 4.33 -23.74 -2.79
CA GLY A 25 3.42 -22.69 -2.38
C GLY A 25 3.01 -22.83 -0.91
N GLY A 26 1.95 -22.12 -0.52
CA GLY A 26 1.42 -22.11 0.83
C GLY A 26 -0.07 -21.76 0.84
N PHE A 27 -0.69 -21.90 2.00
CA PHE A 27 -2.09 -21.60 2.20
C PHE A 27 -2.21 -20.48 3.24
N ILE A 28 -3.07 -19.49 2.94
CA ILE A 28 -3.45 -18.47 3.90
C ILE A 28 -4.61 -18.98 4.74
N TRP A 29 -4.51 -18.93 6.05
CA TRP A 29 -5.62 -19.14 6.94
C TRP A 29 -6.08 -17.78 7.50
N ASP A 30 -7.24 -17.26 7.15
CA ASP A 30 -8.32 -17.92 6.44
C ASP A 30 -8.82 -17.01 5.29
N TRP A 31 -9.89 -17.44 4.60
CA TRP A 31 -10.50 -16.62 3.55
C TRP A 31 -11.40 -15.54 4.16
N VAL A 32 -12.26 -15.91 5.11
CA VAL A 32 -13.27 -15.03 5.71
C VAL A 32 -13.06 -14.95 7.22
N ASP A 33 -13.12 -13.75 7.77
CA ASP A 33 -13.23 -13.56 9.21
C ASP A 33 -14.43 -14.34 9.76
N GLN A 34 -14.21 -15.11 10.83
CA GLN A 34 -15.24 -15.97 11.44
C GLN A 34 -16.06 -15.20 12.50
N GLY A 35 -16.19 -13.87 12.38
CA GLY A 35 -17.00 -13.03 13.23
C GLY A 35 -18.49 -13.14 12.91
N LEU A 36 -19.33 -12.95 13.93
CA LEU A 36 -20.78 -12.91 13.82
C LEU A 36 -21.30 -11.49 14.03
N GLU A 37 -22.32 -11.09 13.28
CA GLU A 37 -22.92 -9.78 13.46
C GLU A 37 -23.61 -9.67 14.82
N LYS A 38 -23.32 -8.59 15.56
CA LYS A 38 -23.95 -8.24 16.82
C LYS A 38 -24.21 -6.75 16.89
N THR A 39 -25.21 -6.36 17.66
CA THR A 39 -25.53 -4.97 17.95
C THR A 39 -25.20 -4.66 19.41
N SER A 40 -24.44 -3.59 19.66
CA SER A 40 -24.13 -3.11 21.01
C SER A 40 -25.37 -2.55 21.72
N ALA A 41 -25.25 -2.26 23.02
CA ALA A 41 -26.32 -1.63 23.79
C ALA A 41 -26.67 -0.23 23.26
N GLU A 42 -25.71 0.45 22.61
CA GLU A 42 -25.89 1.78 21.98
C GLU A 42 -26.43 1.68 20.54
N GLY A 43 -26.79 0.48 20.06
CA GLY A 43 -27.34 0.27 18.73
C GLY A 43 -26.30 0.23 17.59
N ARG A 44 -25.01 0.09 17.89
CA ARG A 44 -23.93 -0.03 16.87
C ARG A 44 -23.77 -1.48 16.46
N ARG A 45 -23.80 -1.74 15.15
CA ARG A 45 -23.47 -3.04 14.58
C ARG A 45 -21.96 -3.24 14.57
N PHE A 46 -21.50 -4.43 14.90
CA PHE A 46 -20.10 -4.81 14.89
C PHE A 46 -19.95 -6.33 14.66
N TRP A 47 -18.75 -6.74 14.28
CA TRP A 47 -18.38 -8.15 14.16
C TRP A 47 -17.88 -8.66 15.50
N ALA A 48 -18.68 -9.51 16.12
CA ALA A 48 -18.41 -10.08 17.42
C ALA A 48 -17.52 -11.32 17.30
N TYR A 49 -16.69 -11.56 18.32
CA TYR A 49 -15.79 -12.69 18.40
C TYR A 49 -15.82 -13.33 19.81
N GLY A 50 -14.85 -14.17 20.14
CA GLY A 50 -14.81 -14.93 21.39
C GLY A 50 -14.94 -14.06 22.63
N GLY A 51 -15.91 -14.38 23.50
CA GLY A 51 -16.27 -13.65 24.71
C GLY A 51 -17.40 -12.65 24.55
N ASP A 52 -17.67 -12.17 23.34
CA ASP A 52 -18.73 -11.17 23.09
C ASP A 52 -20.15 -11.68 23.33
N PHE A 53 -20.34 -13.00 23.33
CA PHE A 53 -21.62 -13.66 23.60
C PHE A 53 -21.74 -14.18 25.05
N GLY A 54 -20.78 -13.83 25.92
CA GLY A 54 -20.73 -14.30 27.29
C GLY A 54 -20.17 -15.72 27.43
N ASP A 55 -19.61 -16.27 26.37
CA ASP A 55 -18.94 -17.56 26.35
C ASP A 55 -17.66 -17.51 27.20
N GLN A 56 -17.46 -18.54 28.03
CA GLN A 56 -16.23 -18.69 28.83
C GLN A 56 -15.40 -19.82 28.23
N ILE A 57 -14.08 -19.63 28.30
CA ILE A 57 -13.06 -20.33 27.53
C ILE A 57 -13.24 -19.99 26.05
N ASN A 58 -12.57 -18.94 25.62
CA ASN A 58 -12.57 -18.49 24.24
C ASN A 58 -11.19 -17.90 23.88
N ASP A 59 -10.89 -17.82 22.59
CA ASP A 59 -9.65 -17.31 22.05
C ASP A 59 -9.76 -15.86 21.54
N ARG A 60 -10.79 -15.12 22.00
CA ARG A 60 -11.04 -13.71 21.64
C ARG A 60 -11.09 -13.50 20.12
N GLN A 61 -10.28 -12.55 19.62
CA GLN A 61 -10.21 -12.19 18.21
C GLN A 61 -9.49 -13.23 17.31
N PHE A 62 -9.04 -14.37 17.84
CA PHE A 62 -8.26 -15.32 17.04
C PHE A 62 -9.04 -15.95 15.86
N CYS A 63 -10.36 -15.80 15.85
CA CYS A 63 -11.22 -16.15 14.73
C CYS A 63 -11.34 -15.05 13.66
N ILE A 64 -10.79 -13.86 13.88
CA ILE A 64 -10.75 -12.75 12.94
C ILE A 64 -9.42 -12.81 12.19
N ASN A 65 -9.32 -13.69 11.22
CA ASN A 65 -8.08 -14.06 10.53
C ASN A 65 -8.27 -14.27 9.03
N GLY A 66 -9.32 -13.66 8.47
CA GLY A 66 -9.64 -13.72 7.05
C GLY A 66 -8.95 -12.68 6.19
N LEU A 67 -8.97 -12.91 4.88
CA LEU A 67 -8.63 -11.92 3.86
C LEU A 67 -9.79 -10.99 3.54
N VAL A 68 -11.00 -11.36 3.96
CA VAL A 68 -12.21 -10.55 3.85
C VAL A 68 -12.97 -10.53 5.17
N PHE A 69 -13.72 -9.45 5.41
CA PHE A 69 -14.64 -9.35 6.54
C PHE A 69 -15.76 -10.39 6.47
N PRO A 70 -16.54 -10.60 7.55
CA PRO A 70 -17.66 -11.52 7.53
C PRO A 70 -18.72 -11.20 6.47
N ASP A 71 -18.89 -9.94 6.07
CA ASP A 71 -19.77 -9.50 4.98
C ASP A 71 -19.16 -9.64 3.58
N ARG A 72 -17.93 -10.17 3.49
CA ARG A 72 -17.15 -10.36 2.26
C ARG A 72 -16.51 -9.08 1.70
N SER A 73 -16.60 -7.94 2.37
CA SER A 73 -15.81 -6.78 2.00
C SER A 73 -14.31 -7.07 2.20
N PRO A 74 -13.42 -6.57 1.33
CA PRO A 74 -12.01 -6.94 1.36
C PRO A 74 -11.26 -6.27 2.52
N HIS A 75 -10.40 -7.02 3.20
CA HIS A 75 -9.31 -6.45 3.98
C HIS A 75 -8.19 -5.90 3.08
N PRO A 76 -7.40 -4.94 3.54
CA PRO A 76 -6.20 -4.48 2.81
C PRO A 76 -5.26 -5.63 2.42
N ALA A 77 -5.15 -6.66 3.25
CA ALA A 77 -4.33 -7.84 3.03
C ALA A 77 -4.73 -8.64 1.76
N LEU A 78 -6.00 -8.57 1.34
CA LEU A 78 -6.46 -9.24 0.10
C LEU A 78 -5.78 -8.66 -1.14
N PHE A 79 -5.54 -7.35 -1.17
CA PHE A 79 -4.88 -6.69 -2.31
C PHE A 79 -3.42 -7.11 -2.42
N GLU A 80 -2.72 -7.26 -1.28
CA GLU A 80 -1.35 -7.78 -1.26
C GLU A 80 -1.32 -9.24 -1.70
N ALA A 81 -2.24 -10.08 -1.20
CA ALA A 81 -2.36 -11.46 -1.64
C ALA A 81 -2.60 -11.56 -3.15
N LYS A 82 -3.52 -10.76 -3.70
CA LYS A 82 -3.79 -10.68 -5.13
C LYS A 82 -2.52 -10.34 -5.92
N ARG A 83 -1.78 -9.31 -5.48
CA ARG A 83 -0.54 -8.88 -6.14
C ARG A 83 0.52 -9.96 -6.13
N CYS A 84 0.76 -10.62 -5.01
CA CYS A 84 1.79 -11.64 -4.88
C CYS A 84 1.46 -12.92 -5.66
N GLN A 85 0.17 -13.25 -5.74
CA GLN A 85 -0.36 -14.45 -6.39
C GLN A 85 -0.80 -14.22 -7.84
N GLN A 86 -0.60 -13.03 -8.39
CA GLN A 86 -0.95 -12.78 -9.79
C GLN A 86 -0.23 -13.77 -10.73
N PRO A 87 -0.93 -14.25 -11.80
CA PRO A 87 -0.42 -15.35 -12.63
C PRO A 87 0.58 -14.92 -13.71
N PHE A 88 1.20 -13.77 -13.55
CA PHE A 88 2.20 -13.23 -14.45
C PHE A 88 3.36 -12.61 -13.67
N VAL A 89 4.53 -12.64 -14.25
CA VAL A 89 5.71 -11.89 -13.81
C VAL A 89 6.11 -10.94 -14.91
N ALA A 90 6.43 -9.69 -14.58
CA ALA A 90 6.94 -8.73 -15.55
C ALA A 90 8.19 -8.03 -15.03
N SER A 91 9.05 -7.66 -15.98
CA SER A 91 10.21 -6.78 -15.75
C SER A 91 10.34 -5.82 -16.93
N PHE A 92 10.93 -4.67 -16.67
CA PHE A 92 11.24 -3.69 -17.71
C PHE A 92 12.74 -3.39 -17.67
N ASP A 93 13.41 -3.60 -18.78
CA ASP A 93 14.85 -3.36 -18.92
C ASP A 93 15.20 -2.99 -20.36
N GLU A 94 16.11 -2.05 -20.53
CA GLU A 94 16.63 -1.56 -21.83
C GLU A 94 15.53 -1.31 -22.89
N GLY A 95 14.38 -0.76 -22.47
CA GLY A 95 13.24 -0.45 -23.35
C GLY A 95 12.40 -1.66 -23.77
N VAL A 96 12.62 -2.82 -23.15
CA VAL A 96 11.83 -4.02 -23.38
C VAL A 96 11.02 -4.38 -22.14
N LEU A 97 9.72 -4.50 -22.32
CA LEU A 97 8.82 -5.05 -21.29
C LEU A 97 8.75 -6.58 -21.46
N SER A 98 9.37 -7.30 -20.55
CA SER A 98 9.32 -8.76 -20.52
C SER A 98 8.16 -9.22 -19.66
N VAL A 99 7.31 -10.12 -20.19
CA VAL A 99 6.16 -10.70 -19.49
C VAL A 99 6.22 -12.21 -19.59
N VAL A 100 6.08 -12.89 -18.46
CA VAL A 100 6.06 -14.35 -18.36
C VAL A 100 4.74 -14.80 -17.77
N SER A 101 4.07 -15.73 -18.43
CA SER A 101 2.88 -16.40 -17.90
C SER A 101 3.29 -17.49 -16.91
N GLU A 102 2.69 -17.48 -15.72
CA GLU A 102 2.80 -18.55 -14.72
C GLU A 102 1.63 -19.56 -14.79
N TYR A 103 0.71 -19.39 -15.75
CA TYR A 103 -0.28 -20.43 -16.03
C TYR A 103 0.40 -21.73 -16.45
N ARG A 104 -0.03 -22.85 -15.86
CA ARG A 104 0.59 -24.14 -16.10
C ARG A 104 -0.17 -25.00 -17.13
N PHE A 105 -1.46 -24.71 -17.32
CA PHE A 105 -2.38 -25.60 -18.06
C PHE A 105 -3.22 -24.89 -19.13
N ARG A 106 -3.15 -23.56 -19.20
CA ARG A 106 -3.88 -22.78 -20.21
C ARG A 106 -3.00 -21.72 -20.85
N SER A 107 -3.32 -21.32 -22.07
CA SER A 107 -2.76 -20.17 -22.76
C SER A 107 -3.44 -18.85 -22.34
N CYS A 108 -2.85 -17.74 -22.77
CA CYS A 108 -3.30 -16.38 -22.50
C CYS A 108 -4.18 -15.84 -23.65
N ASP A 109 -5.14 -16.65 -24.10
CA ASP A 109 -6.06 -16.33 -25.21
C ASP A 109 -7.22 -15.40 -24.81
N ASN A 110 -7.40 -15.19 -23.50
CA ASN A 110 -8.40 -14.29 -22.94
C ASN A 110 -7.80 -13.09 -22.17
N GLU A 111 -6.53 -12.81 -22.35
CA GLU A 111 -5.83 -11.72 -21.69
C GLU A 111 -5.27 -10.72 -22.69
N ARG A 112 -5.36 -9.43 -22.35
CA ARG A 112 -4.71 -8.33 -23.07
C ARG A 112 -3.87 -7.51 -22.11
N LEU A 113 -2.67 -7.16 -22.55
CA LEU A 113 -1.78 -6.27 -21.84
C LEU A 113 -2.08 -4.83 -22.23
N HIS A 114 -2.16 -3.97 -21.23
CA HIS A 114 -2.28 -2.53 -21.37
C HIS A 114 -1.10 -1.87 -20.66
N TRP A 115 -0.71 -0.70 -21.13
CA TRP A 115 0.32 0.09 -20.50
C TRP A 115 0.09 1.58 -20.70
N GLU A 116 0.58 2.38 -19.77
CA GLU A 116 0.63 3.83 -19.87
C GLU A 116 1.88 4.39 -19.23
N LEU A 117 2.49 5.38 -19.86
CA LEU A 117 3.54 6.17 -19.27
C LEU A 117 2.93 7.44 -18.69
N ILE A 118 3.18 7.70 -17.42
CA ILE A 118 2.65 8.87 -16.71
C ILE A 118 3.77 9.67 -16.05
N ASP A 119 3.56 10.96 -15.93
CA ASP A 119 4.32 11.86 -15.06
C ASP A 119 3.38 12.61 -14.10
N ARG A 120 3.88 13.68 -13.47
CA ARG A 120 3.07 14.52 -12.57
C ARG A 120 1.94 15.29 -13.27
N SER A 121 2.02 15.47 -14.59
CA SER A 121 1.01 16.17 -15.39
C SER A 121 -0.09 15.22 -15.90
N GLY A 122 0.13 13.92 -15.85
CA GLY A 122 -0.83 12.89 -16.29
C GLY A 122 -0.23 11.90 -17.29
N VAL A 123 -1.10 11.33 -18.13
CA VAL A 123 -0.71 10.33 -19.12
C VAL A 123 0.02 10.99 -20.30
N ILE A 124 1.24 10.53 -20.55
CA ILE A 124 2.09 10.99 -21.68
C ILE A 124 1.77 10.20 -22.95
N VAL A 125 1.70 8.87 -22.82
CA VAL A 125 1.43 7.93 -23.90
C VAL A 125 0.91 6.62 -23.31
N ASN A 126 0.07 5.92 -24.06
CA ASN A 126 -0.44 4.61 -23.68
C ASN A 126 -0.51 3.66 -24.89
N GLY A 127 -0.77 2.40 -24.63
CA GLY A 127 -0.96 1.39 -25.66
C GLY A 127 -1.43 0.06 -25.08
N GLU A 128 -1.62 -0.89 -25.97
CA GLU A 128 -2.01 -2.25 -25.63
C GLU A 128 -1.29 -3.26 -26.52
N SER A 129 -1.22 -4.52 -26.08
CA SER A 129 -0.63 -5.62 -26.81
C SER A 129 -1.40 -6.92 -26.52
N GLU A 130 -1.59 -7.72 -27.50
CA GLU A 130 -2.10 -9.08 -27.34
C GLU A 130 -1.04 -9.97 -26.69
N LEU A 131 -1.47 -10.92 -25.89
CA LEU A 131 -0.61 -11.87 -25.20
C LEU A 131 -0.82 -13.27 -25.81
N GLU A 132 -0.04 -13.57 -26.84
CA GLU A 132 -0.03 -14.91 -27.43
C GLU A 132 0.97 -15.80 -26.68
N LEU A 133 0.65 -16.16 -25.44
CA LEU A 133 1.51 -16.97 -24.57
C LEU A 133 0.87 -18.31 -24.26
N GLY A 134 1.61 -19.38 -24.46
CA GLY A 134 1.29 -20.68 -23.89
C GLY A 134 1.65 -20.77 -22.40
N PRO A 135 1.36 -21.94 -21.77
CA PRO A 135 1.71 -22.18 -20.38
C PRO A 135 3.22 -21.98 -20.12
N MET A 136 3.56 -21.23 -19.08
CA MET A 136 4.95 -20.96 -18.67
C MET A 136 5.83 -20.32 -19.75
N GLN A 137 5.25 -19.67 -20.74
CA GLN A 137 5.98 -18.96 -21.79
C GLN A 137 6.09 -17.46 -21.44
N GLY A 138 7.11 -16.84 -22.02
CA GLY A 138 7.36 -15.41 -21.91
C GLY A 138 7.51 -14.74 -23.26
N ILE A 139 7.28 -13.43 -23.28
CA ILE A 139 7.46 -12.55 -24.44
C ILE A 139 8.18 -11.28 -24.02
N GLY A 140 9.06 -10.78 -24.88
CA GLY A 140 9.63 -9.42 -24.78
C GLY A 140 8.88 -8.50 -25.75
N ILE A 141 8.31 -7.44 -25.22
CA ILE A 141 7.58 -6.42 -25.98
C ILE A 141 8.46 -5.17 -26.06
N PRO A 142 9.03 -4.84 -27.24
CA PRO A 142 9.75 -3.58 -27.42
C PRO A 142 8.80 -2.40 -27.21
N MET A 143 9.15 -1.53 -26.29
CA MET A 143 8.33 -0.35 -26.00
C MET A 143 8.68 0.80 -26.95
N PRO A 144 7.72 1.69 -27.25
CA PRO A 144 7.97 2.87 -28.08
C PRO A 144 9.12 3.71 -27.53
N GLU A 145 9.80 4.43 -28.42
CA GLU A 145 10.94 5.30 -28.08
C GLU A 145 10.62 6.30 -26.95
N ARG A 146 9.39 6.80 -26.91
CA ARG A 146 8.92 7.69 -25.82
C ARG A 146 8.95 7.03 -24.43
N VAL A 147 8.91 5.70 -24.35
CA VAL A 147 9.02 4.94 -23.10
C VAL A 147 10.45 4.52 -22.84
N SER A 148 11.19 4.14 -23.91
CA SER A 148 12.55 3.62 -23.80
C SER A 148 13.59 4.71 -23.48
N ASN A 149 13.35 5.95 -23.91
CA ASN A 149 14.31 7.06 -23.82
C ASN A 149 13.87 8.13 -22.79
N VAL A 150 13.24 7.72 -21.71
CA VAL A 150 12.82 8.63 -20.64
C VAL A 150 14.04 9.10 -19.86
N THR A 151 14.21 10.43 -19.76
CA THR A 151 15.28 11.07 -18.98
C THR A 151 14.77 11.67 -17.67
N GLN A 152 13.53 12.16 -17.66
CA GLN A 152 12.87 12.70 -16.47
C GLN A 152 12.07 11.62 -15.77
N ARG A 153 11.91 11.73 -14.47
CA ARG A 153 11.16 10.78 -13.65
C ARG A 153 9.73 10.62 -14.13
N CYS A 154 9.39 9.43 -14.59
CA CYS A 154 8.09 8.98 -15.05
C CYS A 154 7.79 7.60 -14.48
N TRP A 155 6.55 7.14 -14.61
CA TRP A 155 6.15 5.81 -14.20
C TRP A 155 5.47 5.10 -15.37
N LEU A 156 5.95 3.90 -15.68
CA LEU A 156 5.29 2.98 -16.61
C LEU A 156 4.36 2.08 -15.82
N ASN A 157 3.06 2.34 -15.90
CA ASN A 157 2.02 1.44 -15.41
C ASN A 157 1.76 0.37 -16.45
N VAL A 158 1.70 -0.88 -16.02
CA VAL A 158 1.39 -2.03 -16.88
C VAL A 158 0.34 -2.87 -16.17
N TRP A 159 -0.69 -3.30 -16.89
CA TRP A 159 -1.69 -4.23 -16.34
C TRP A 159 -2.21 -5.19 -17.41
N ILE A 160 -2.70 -6.33 -16.95
CA ILE A 160 -3.30 -7.35 -17.81
C ILE A 160 -4.76 -7.49 -17.41
N GLN A 161 -5.65 -7.49 -18.41
CA GLN A 161 -7.09 -7.62 -18.22
C GLN A 161 -7.64 -8.78 -19.05
N GLN A 162 -8.70 -9.41 -18.51
CA GLN A 162 -9.50 -10.35 -19.29
C GLN A 162 -10.32 -9.63 -20.37
N ILE A 163 -10.31 -10.20 -21.57
CA ILE A 163 -11.07 -9.68 -22.72
C ILE A 163 -12.56 -10.02 -22.56
N GLN A 164 -12.86 -11.25 -22.21
CA GLN A 164 -14.21 -11.78 -22.05
C GLN A 164 -14.49 -12.21 -20.62
N ALA A 165 -15.77 -12.18 -20.25
CA ALA A 165 -16.18 -12.69 -18.95
C ALA A 165 -15.94 -14.22 -18.84
N SER A 166 -15.60 -14.65 -17.64
CA SER A 166 -15.51 -16.07 -17.26
C SER A 166 -16.61 -16.39 -16.21
N PRO A 167 -16.82 -17.65 -15.83
CA PRO A 167 -17.78 -18.00 -14.77
C PRO A 167 -17.53 -17.33 -13.42
N TRP A 168 -16.31 -16.83 -13.17
CA TRP A 168 -15.88 -16.26 -11.88
C TRP A 168 -15.45 -14.80 -11.96
N SER A 169 -15.38 -14.20 -13.15
CA SER A 169 -14.95 -12.79 -13.30
C SER A 169 -15.58 -12.13 -14.52
N ALA A 170 -15.87 -10.85 -14.43
CA ALA A 170 -16.39 -10.04 -15.53
C ALA A 170 -15.29 -9.76 -16.59
N ALA A 171 -15.73 -9.39 -17.81
CA ALA A 171 -14.84 -8.79 -18.80
C ALA A 171 -14.18 -7.53 -18.21
N GLY A 172 -12.92 -7.28 -18.57
CA GLY A 172 -12.11 -6.19 -17.99
C GLY A 172 -11.56 -6.47 -16.60
N HIS A 173 -11.75 -7.68 -16.04
CA HIS A 173 -11.13 -8.04 -14.76
C HIS A 173 -9.61 -7.99 -14.86
N GLU A 174 -8.98 -7.18 -13.99
CA GLU A 174 -7.53 -7.07 -13.89
C GLU A 174 -6.94 -8.29 -13.21
N THR A 175 -6.10 -9.02 -13.93
CA THR A 175 -5.44 -10.23 -13.45
C THR A 175 -4.04 -9.99 -12.91
N ALA A 176 -3.37 -8.92 -13.38
CA ALA A 176 -2.03 -8.54 -12.92
C ALA A 176 -1.77 -7.05 -13.13
N ARG A 177 -0.88 -6.46 -12.30
CA ARG A 177 -0.46 -5.05 -12.42
C ARG A 177 0.95 -4.84 -11.91
N TRP A 178 1.67 -3.91 -12.59
CA TRP A 178 3.00 -3.43 -12.20
C TRP A 178 3.11 -1.92 -12.42
N GLN A 179 4.06 -1.32 -11.74
CA GLN A 179 4.53 0.03 -12.00
C GLN A 179 6.06 0.02 -11.97
N PHE A 180 6.68 0.55 -13.02
CA PHE A 180 8.12 0.71 -13.14
C PHE A 180 8.45 2.19 -13.11
N GLU A 181 9.35 2.59 -12.23
CA GLU A 181 9.90 3.95 -12.22
C GLU A 181 10.98 4.06 -13.29
N LEU A 182 10.88 5.06 -14.15
CA LEU A 182 11.79 5.33 -15.25
C LEU A 182 12.39 6.73 -15.12
N GLY A 183 13.59 6.89 -15.69
CA GLY A 183 14.32 8.15 -15.64
C GLY A 183 14.85 8.48 -14.24
N THR A 184 15.38 9.68 -14.11
CA THR A 184 15.89 10.18 -12.83
C THR A 184 15.02 11.32 -12.31
N ALA A 185 14.90 11.44 -11.00
CA ALA A 185 14.34 12.65 -10.42
C ALA A 185 15.20 13.84 -10.89
N VAL A 186 14.57 14.85 -11.46
CA VAL A 186 15.24 16.14 -11.58
C VAL A 186 15.43 16.60 -10.14
N GLU A 187 16.68 16.60 -9.68
CA GLU A 187 17.01 17.37 -8.50
C GLU A 187 16.63 18.81 -8.83
N HIS A 188 15.52 19.26 -8.30
CA HIS A 188 15.30 20.69 -8.20
C HIS A 188 16.43 21.17 -7.28
N GLU A 189 17.50 21.73 -7.88
CA GLU A 189 18.31 22.65 -7.11
C GLU A 189 17.29 23.60 -6.48
N ALA A 190 17.20 23.52 -5.15
CA ALA A 190 16.34 24.45 -4.42
C ALA A 190 16.78 25.82 -4.93
N GLU A 191 15.90 26.51 -5.67
CA GLU A 191 16.18 27.88 -6.06
C GLU A 191 16.61 28.55 -4.76
N SER A 192 17.89 28.88 -4.69
CA SER A 192 18.40 29.63 -3.56
C SER A 192 17.71 30.99 -3.64
N THR A 193 16.50 31.03 -3.09
CA THR A 193 15.82 32.30 -2.92
C THR A 193 16.75 33.11 -2.05
N SER A 194 17.28 34.21 -2.58
CA SER A 194 18.09 35.20 -1.85
C SER A 194 17.30 35.91 -0.75
N THR A 195 16.22 35.27 -0.28
CA THR A 195 15.36 35.79 0.78
C THR A 195 16.10 35.61 2.10
N GLU A 196 16.46 36.72 2.70
CA GLU A 196 17.16 36.79 3.97
C GLU A 196 16.33 36.06 5.05
N VAL A 197 16.99 35.15 5.76
CA VAL A 197 16.41 34.48 6.93
C VAL A 197 16.71 35.34 8.15
N SER A 198 15.67 35.86 8.79
CA SER A 198 15.79 36.55 10.07
C SER A 198 15.44 35.59 11.21
N ILE A 199 16.30 35.54 12.23
CA ILE A 199 16.05 34.77 13.45
C ILE A 199 16.19 35.70 14.63
N GLU A 200 15.12 35.86 15.40
CA GLU A 200 15.10 36.66 16.63
C GLU A 200 14.96 35.70 17.83
N ALA A 201 15.86 35.82 18.78
CA ALA A 201 15.80 35.05 20.03
C ALA A 201 15.08 35.89 21.11
N LEU A 202 13.84 35.56 21.38
CA LEU A 202 13.05 36.12 22.49
C LEU A 202 13.29 35.28 23.76
N GLU A 203 12.71 35.71 24.88
CA GLU A 203 12.89 35.03 26.17
C GLU A 203 12.40 33.57 26.14
N GLU A 204 11.23 33.31 25.56
CA GLU A 204 10.59 32.00 25.57
C GLU A 204 10.53 31.33 24.20
N MET A 205 10.86 32.00 23.10
CA MET A 205 10.76 31.46 21.76
C MET A 205 11.81 32.01 20.80
N TYR A 206 12.04 31.30 19.72
CA TYR A 206 12.72 31.80 18.52
C TYR A 206 11.66 32.16 17.49
N GLU A 207 11.73 33.41 16.99
CA GLU A 207 10.95 33.84 15.83
C GLU A 207 11.82 33.75 14.58
N ILE A 208 11.37 33.01 13.58
CA ILE A 208 12.07 32.82 12.30
C ILE A 208 11.17 33.42 11.22
N SER A 209 11.72 34.29 10.40
CA SER A 209 10.99 34.94 9.31
C SER A 209 11.76 34.78 7.99
N VAL A 210 11.02 34.40 6.93
CA VAL A 210 11.53 34.30 5.56
C VAL A 210 10.46 34.82 4.60
N GLY A 211 10.64 36.02 4.08
CA GLY A 211 9.62 36.65 3.24
C GLY A 211 8.29 36.80 3.97
N ALA A 212 7.23 36.19 3.44
CA ALA A 212 5.89 36.22 4.03
C ALA A 212 5.63 35.08 5.04
N ALA A 213 6.60 34.21 5.26
CA ALA A 213 6.45 33.07 6.17
C ALA A 213 7.14 33.38 7.52
N GLN A 214 6.50 32.97 8.60
CA GLN A 214 6.98 33.12 9.98
C GLN A 214 6.76 31.83 10.76
N TRP A 215 7.73 31.47 11.62
CA TRP A 215 7.66 30.31 12.51
C TRP A 215 8.07 30.73 13.91
N SER A 216 7.36 30.21 14.91
CA SER A 216 7.71 30.38 16.31
C SER A 216 8.06 29.02 16.93
N LEU A 217 9.27 28.90 17.46
CA LEU A 217 9.76 27.71 18.16
C LEU A 217 9.88 27.98 19.65
N SER A 218 9.21 27.17 20.46
CA SER A 218 9.33 27.27 21.91
C SER A 218 10.72 26.85 22.38
N ARG A 219 11.40 27.72 23.11
CA ARG A 219 12.71 27.42 23.71
C ARG A 219 12.60 26.41 24.85
N ARG A 220 11.44 26.31 25.47
CA ARG A 220 11.17 25.41 26.59
C ARG A 220 10.92 23.98 26.10
N SER A 221 10.10 23.79 25.08
CA SER A 221 9.69 22.47 24.60
C SER A 221 10.43 22.01 23.34
N GLY A 222 11.08 22.94 22.63
CA GLY A 222 11.67 22.68 21.29
C GLY A 222 10.62 22.52 20.18
N ARG A 223 9.36 22.77 20.46
CA ARG A 223 8.26 22.53 19.52
C ARG A 223 7.97 23.75 18.66
N LEU A 224 7.50 23.51 17.43
CA LEU A 224 6.93 24.52 16.57
C LEU A 224 5.52 24.84 17.08
N VAL A 225 5.34 26.07 17.58
CA VAL A 225 4.09 26.51 18.21
C VAL A 225 3.24 27.40 17.31
N SER A 226 3.85 27.98 16.27
CA SER A 226 3.14 28.78 15.26
C SER A 226 3.85 28.64 13.90
N TRP A 227 3.07 28.58 12.84
CA TRP A 227 3.53 28.68 11.46
C TRP A 227 2.55 29.58 10.71
N ARG A 228 2.98 30.77 10.33
CA ARG A 228 2.17 31.74 9.60
C ARG A 228 2.68 31.96 8.20
N LYS A 229 1.77 32.16 7.27
CA LYS A 229 2.08 32.60 5.92
C LYS A 229 1.15 33.77 5.56
N SER A 230 1.74 34.91 5.20
CA SER A 230 1.00 36.15 4.91
C SER A 230 0.04 36.59 6.06
N GLY A 231 0.42 36.31 7.31
CA GLY A 231 -0.35 36.59 8.48
C GLY A 231 -1.39 35.55 8.89
N GLU A 232 -1.65 34.55 8.07
CA GLU A 232 -2.57 33.43 8.35
C GLU A 232 -1.85 32.33 9.11
N GLU A 233 -2.41 31.86 10.24
CA GLU A 233 -1.91 30.75 11.03
C GLU A 233 -2.24 29.42 10.34
N LEU A 234 -1.23 28.58 10.10
CA LEU A 234 -1.35 27.29 9.42
C LEU A 234 -1.43 26.11 10.39
N LEU A 235 -1.07 26.30 11.66
CA LEU A 235 -1.17 25.25 12.67
C LEU A 235 -2.46 25.41 13.48
N LEU A 236 -3.18 24.33 13.69
CA LEU A 236 -4.31 24.28 14.61
C LEU A 236 -3.85 24.23 16.08
N THR A 237 -2.72 23.56 16.32
CA THR A 237 -2.08 23.43 17.63
C THR A 237 -0.57 23.32 17.42
N GLU A 238 0.23 23.41 18.50
CA GLU A 238 1.67 23.12 18.42
C GLU A 238 1.95 21.73 17.84
N LEU A 239 3.04 21.61 17.08
CA LEU A 239 3.51 20.29 16.62
C LEU A 239 4.12 19.53 17.80
N ALA A 240 3.54 18.40 18.10
CA ALA A 240 4.02 17.50 19.15
C ALA A 240 4.22 16.10 18.60
N ASP A 241 5.22 15.40 19.15
CA ASP A 241 5.38 13.98 18.88
C ASP A 241 4.13 13.22 19.34
N ASN A 242 3.66 12.33 18.50
CA ASN A 242 2.53 11.47 18.85
C ASN A 242 2.93 10.01 18.62
N PHE A 243 3.21 9.29 19.69
CA PHE A 243 3.54 7.87 19.70
C PHE A 243 2.30 6.99 19.98
N ILE A 244 1.12 7.60 20.15
CA ILE A 244 -0.11 6.90 20.48
C ILE A 244 -0.90 6.66 19.20
N ARG A 245 -1.30 5.43 18.97
CA ARG A 245 -2.25 5.02 17.94
C ARG A 245 -3.31 4.10 18.52
N ALA A 246 -4.43 3.95 17.83
CA ALA A 246 -5.39 2.90 18.18
C ALA A 246 -4.68 1.53 18.18
N PRO A 247 -4.84 0.71 19.24
CA PRO A 247 -4.24 -0.62 19.26
C PRO A 247 -4.83 -1.49 18.16
N ILE A 248 -3.98 -2.31 17.56
CA ILE A 248 -4.37 -3.36 16.62
C ILE A 248 -4.31 -4.73 17.34
N ASP A 249 -4.77 -5.78 16.67
CA ASP A 249 -4.82 -7.13 17.25
C ASP A 249 -3.47 -7.62 17.77
N ASN A 250 -2.37 -7.23 17.12
CA ASN A 250 -1.02 -7.56 17.59
C ASN A 250 -0.64 -6.89 18.92
N ASP A 251 -1.20 -5.73 19.20
CA ASP A 251 -0.93 -5.00 20.45
C ASP A 251 -1.72 -5.58 21.62
N ILE A 252 -2.89 -6.13 21.35
CA ILE A 252 -3.78 -6.70 22.38
C ILE A 252 -3.20 -8.01 22.93
N GLY A 253 -2.45 -8.75 22.09
CA GLY A 253 -1.86 -10.04 22.46
C GLY A 253 -2.91 -11.15 22.65
N VAL A 254 -2.43 -12.39 22.71
CA VAL A 254 -3.27 -13.60 22.89
C VAL A 254 -3.44 -13.99 24.35
N SER A 255 -2.66 -13.42 25.27
CA SER A 255 -2.70 -13.76 26.70
C SER A 255 -3.04 -12.56 27.57
N GLU A 256 -3.56 -12.83 28.78
CA GLU A 256 -3.83 -11.78 29.77
C GLU A 256 -2.57 -11.00 30.20
N VAL A 257 -1.39 -11.60 30.04
CA VAL A 257 -0.08 -10.99 30.33
C VAL A 257 0.32 -9.95 29.26
N GLY A 258 -0.28 -9.99 28.08
CA GLY A 258 0.00 -9.07 26.96
C GLY A 258 -0.98 -7.92 26.84
N ARG A 259 -1.82 -7.65 27.83
CA ARG A 259 -2.60 -6.41 27.86
C ARG A 259 -1.67 -5.24 28.06
N LEU A 260 -1.25 -4.65 26.96
CA LEU A 260 -0.69 -3.30 27.00
C LEU A 260 -1.83 -2.38 27.44
N ASP A 261 -1.76 -1.91 28.66
CA ASP A 261 -2.61 -0.80 29.09
C ASP A 261 -2.27 0.38 28.16
N PRO A 262 -3.24 0.90 27.38
CA PRO A 262 -2.99 2.07 26.54
C PRO A 262 -2.42 3.25 27.35
N GLN A 263 -2.68 3.30 28.66
CA GLN A 263 -2.14 4.31 29.55
C GLN A 263 -0.67 4.06 29.94
N SER A 264 -0.13 2.86 29.73
CA SER A 264 1.28 2.55 30.01
C SER A 264 2.26 3.16 29.01
N TRP A 265 1.76 3.77 27.94
CA TRP A 265 2.54 4.50 26.91
C TRP A 265 2.52 6.02 27.13
N LEU A 266 1.78 6.50 28.12
CA LEU A 266 1.74 7.90 28.58
C LEU A 266 2.69 8.10 29.77
#